data_19731a24909c00994f8fa76532406238
#
_entry.id   19731a24909c00994f8fa76532406238
#
_cell.length_a   1.000
_cell.length_b   1.000
_cell.length_c   1.000
_cell.angle_alpha   90.00
_cell.angle_beta   90.00
_cell.angle_gamma   90.00
#
_symmetry.space_group_name_H-M   'P 1'
#
loop_
_entity.id
_entity.type
_entity.pdbx_description
1 polymer ?
#
loop_
_entity_poly.entity_id
_entity_poly.type
_entity_poly.pdbx_seq_one_letter_code
_entity_poly.pdbx_strand_id
1 'polypeptide(L)'
;MLIKVEAIVREEVFEDVKDALNGIQVNGITVSQVMGCGAQRGYKKRVRGTEVDVVMQPKIKFEIVVTSEEWEKATIDAIQKAAFT
;
A
#
# COMPACT_ATOMS: atom_id res chain seq x y z
N MET A 1 7.44 23.03 -3.19
CA MET A 1 7.97 21.64 -3.10
C MET A 1 6.82 20.68 -3.29
N LEU A 2 7.04 19.66 -4.11
CA LEU A 2 6.06 18.60 -4.29
C LEU A 2 6.68 17.29 -3.81
N ILE A 3 5.94 16.58 -2.99
CA ILE A 3 6.37 15.31 -2.45
C ILE A 3 5.32 14.27 -2.80
N LYS A 4 5.75 13.16 -3.36
CA LYS A 4 4.86 12.06 -3.69
C LYS A 4 4.98 10.96 -2.65
N VAL A 5 3.85 10.59 -2.06
CA VAL A 5 3.79 9.47 -1.13
C VAL A 5 3.16 8.30 -1.86
N GLU A 6 3.86 7.18 -1.87
CA GLU A 6 3.34 5.94 -2.44
C GLU A 6 3.20 4.90 -1.33
N ALA A 7 2.09 4.20 -1.32
CA ALA A 7 1.86 3.14 -0.36
C ALA A 7 1.18 1.98 -1.04
N ILE A 8 1.69 0.78 -0.83
CA ILE A 8 1.10 -0.43 -1.35
C ILE A 8 0.56 -1.20 -0.16
N VAL A 9 -0.74 -1.43 -0.15
CA VAL A 9 -1.42 -2.06 0.97
C VAL A 9 -2.25 -3.25 0.49
N ARG A 10 -2.65 -4.09 1.44
CA ARG A 10 -3.55 -5.21 1.14
C ARG A 10 -4.93 -4.69 0.80
N GLU A 11 -5.64 -5.41 -0.05
CA GLU A 11 -7.00 -5.02 -0.45
C GLU A 11 -7.94 -4.88 0.74
N GLU A 12 -7.75 -5.71 1.77
CA GLU A 12 -8.64 -5.73 2.94
C GLU A 12 -8.66 -4.40 3.70
N VAL A 13 -7.57 -3.63 3.62
CA VAL A 13 -7.49 -2.36 4.34
C VAL A 13 -7.76 -1.13 3.45
N PHE A 14 -8.18 -1.35 2.21
CA PHE A 14 -8.41 -0.25 1.27
C PHE A 14 -9.37 0.80 1.82
N GLU A 15 -10.53 0.38 2.29
CA GLU A 15 -11.52 1.32 2.80
C GLU A 15 -11.02 2.06 4.03
N ASP A 16 -10.30 1.38 4.91
CA ASP A 16 -9.76 2.01 6.11
C ASP A 16 -8.72 3.07 5.76
N VAL A 17 -7.85 2.77 4.81
CA VAL A 17 -6.83 3.74 4.37
C VAL A 17 -7.49 4.92 3.66
N LYS A 18 -8.44 4.65 2.78
CA LYS A 18 -9.17 5.69 2.07
C LYS A 18 -9.86 6.64 3.05
N ASP A 19 -10.54 6.08 4.04
CA ASP A 19 -11.26 6.88 5.04
C ASP A 19 -10.29 7.70 5.91
N ALA A 20 -9.15 7.12 6.26
CA ALA A 20 -8.14 7.82 7.04
C ALA A 20 -7.56 9.02 6.28
N LEU A 21 -7.31 8.85 4.98
CA LEU A 21 -6.81 9.93 4.14
C LEU A 21 -7.86 11.02 3.96
N ASN A 22 -9.11 10.65 3.78
CA ASN A 22 -10.21 11.63 3.72
C ASN A 22 -10.36 12.38 5.04
N GLY A 23 -10.12 11.69 6.16
CA GLY A 23 -10.23 12.30 7.49
C GLY A 23 -9.22 13.40 7.72
N ILE A 24 -8.06 13.34 7.12
CA ILE A 24 -7.06 14.40 7.22
C ILE A 24 -7.13 15.38 6.03
N GLN A 25 -8.17 15.24 5.22
CA GLN A 25 -8.46 16.16 4.10
C GLN A 25 -7.38 16.20 3.04
N VAL A 26 -6.77 15.06 2.75
CA VAL A 26 -5.83 14.95 1.65
C VAL A 26 -6.60 14.95 0.34
N ASN A 27 -6.18 15.77 -0.59
CA ASN A 27 -6.73 15.83 -1.94
C ASN A 27 -5.74 15.21 -2.92
N GLY A 28 -6.23 14.82 -4.10
CA GLY A 28 -5.36 14.33 -5.14
C GLY A 28 -4.83 12.93 -4.86
N ILE A 29 -5.72 12.03 -4.48
CA ILE A 29 -5.37 10.63 -4.26
C ILE A 29 -5.61 9.84 -5.55
N THR A 30 -4.59 9.14 -6.01
CA THR A 30 -4.72 8.22 -7.13
C THR A 30 -4.60 6.80 -6.60
N VAL A 31 -5.50 5.94 -7.02
CA VAL A 31 -5.55 4.55 -6.57
C VAL A 31 -5.47 3.63 -7.77
N SER A 32 -4.64 2.61 -7.68
CA SER A 32 -4.56 1.59 -8.71
C SER A 32 -4.44 0.21 -8.07
N GLN A 33 -4.93 -0.79 -8.80
CA GLN A 33 -4.71 -2.17 -8.41
C GLN A 33 -3.39 -2.64 -8.98
N VAL A 34 -2.58 -3.31 -8.14
CA VAL A 34 -1.30 -3.83 -8.55
C VAL A 34 -1.20 -5.28 -8.06
N MET A 35 -0.29 -6.02 -8.67
CA MET A 35 -0.06 -7.40 -8.27
C MET A 35 1.27 -7.47 -7.54
N GLY A 36 1.22 -7.83 -6.25
CA GLY A 36 2.42 -8.03 -5.47
C GLY A 36 2.96 -9.43 -5.69
N CYS A 37 4.26 -9.53 -5.92
CA CYS A 37 4.93 -10.80 -6.09
C CYS A 37 6.06 -10.87 -5.09
N GLY A 38 6.06 -11.90 -4.24
CA GLY A 38 7.07 -12.03 -3.22
C GLY A 38 7.13 -13.42 -2.63
N ALA A 39 8.16 -13.65 -1.83
CA ALA A 39 8.31 -14.90 -1.10
C ALA A 39 7.36 -14.93 0.09
N GLN A 40 6.72 -16.07 0.30
CA GLN A 40 5.88 -16.28 1.47
C GLN A 40 6.40 -17.48 2.24
N ARG A 41 6.71 -17.24 3.52
CA ARG A 41 7.25 -18.27 4.39
C ARG A 41 6.22 -19.39 4.61
N GLY A 42 6.66 -20.63 4.50
CA GLY A 42 5.81 -21.79 4.74
C GLY A 42 4.96 -22.21 3.57
N TYR A 43 4.98 -21.47 2.48
CA TYR A 43 4.27 -21.83 1.27
C TYR A 43 5.29 -22.18 0.19
N LYS A 44 5.28 -23.42 -0.25
CA LYS A 44 6.23 -23.90 -1.25
C LYS A 44 5.48 -24.45 -2.45
N LYS A 45 5.88 -24.01 -3.61
CA LYS A 45 5.34 -24.51 -4.87
C LYS A 45 6.48 -25.06 -5.70
N ARG A 46 6.32 -26.25 -6.20
CA ARG A 46 7.34 -26.87 -7.04
C ARG A 46 7.02 -26.60 -8.50
N VAL A 47 7.95 -25.99 -9.20
CA VAL A 47 7.83 -25.70 -10.61
C VAL A 47 9.06 -26.29 -11.31
N ARG A 48 8.86 -27.21 -12.25
CA ARG A 48 9.95 -27.86 -12.99
C ARG A 48 11.00 -28.49 -12.08
N GLY A 49 10.55 -29.08 -10.98
CA GLY A 49 11.45 -29.73 -10.04
C GLY A 49 12.14 -28.80 -9.05
N THR A 50 11.88 -27.49 -9.14
CA THR A 50 12.45 -26.49 -8.24
C THR A 50 11.37 -26.00 -7.28
N GLU A 51 11.70 -25.92 -6.01
CA GLU A 51 10.80 -25.36 -5.02
C GLU A 51 10.86 -23.83 -5.10
N VAL A 52 9.69 -23.22 -5.13
CA VAL A 52 9.58 -21.77 -5.23
C VAL A 52 8.60 -21.27 -4.19
N ASP A 53 9.04 -20.35 -3.33
CA ASP A 53 8.21 -19.70 -2.33
C ASP A 53 7.74 -18.36 -2.85
N VAL A 54 6.96 -18.36 -3.95
CA VAL A 54 6.51 -17.13 -4.57
C VAL A 54 4.99 -17.12 -4.61
N VAL A 55 4.42 -16.03 -4.11
CA VAL A 55 2.98 -15.81 -4.11
C VAL A 55 2.69 -14.49 -4.79
N MET A 56 1.72 -14.51 -5.70
CA MET A 56 1.23 -13.29 -6.34
C MET A 56 -0.09 -12.93 -5.70
N GLN A 57 -0.18 -11.75 -5.13
CA GLN A 57 -1.37 -11.27 -4.44
C GLN A 57 -1.77 -9.90 -4.96
N PRO A 58 -3.07 -9.67 -5.13
CA PRO A 58 -3.54 -8.34 -5.50
C PRO A 58 -3.33 -7.37 -4.33
N LYS A 59 -2.87 -6.19 -4.66
CA LYS A 59 -2.62 -5.12 -3.71
C LYS A 59 -3.22 -3.83 -4.25
N ILE A 60 -3.34 -2.85 -3.38
CA ILE A 60 -3.79 -1.52 -3.75
C ILE A 60 -2.63 -0.55 -3.57
N LYS A 61 -2.40 0.25 -4.59
CA LYS A 61 -1.38 1.29 -4.55
C LYS A 61 -2.05 2.64 -4.44
N PHE A 62 -1.69 3.37 -3.40
CA PHE A 62 -2.11 4.76 -3.21
C PHE A 62 -0.96 5.67 -3.62
N GLU A 63 -1.26 6.70 -4.38
CA GLU A 63 -0.30 7.73 -4.73
C GLU A 63 -0.89 9.08 -4.35
N ILE A 64 -0.20 9.81 -3.48
CA ILE A 64 -0.66 11.09 -2.96
C ILE A 64 0.45 12.12 -3.15
N VAL A 65 0.11 13.27 -3.70
CA VAL A 65 1.06 14.37 -3.83
C VAL A 65 0.74 15.42 -2.78
N VAL A 66 1.73 15.76 -1.98
CA VAL A 66 1.58 16.75 -0.92
C VAL A 66 2.62 17.85 -1.11
N THR A 67 2.45 18.97 -0.41
CA THR A 67 3.24 20.17 -0.65
C THR A 67 4.20 20.53 0.47
N SER A 68 4.26 19.74 1.54
CA SER A 68 5.17 20.00 2.65
C SER A 68 5.55 18.72 3.36
N GLU A 69 6.63 18.77 4.12
CA GLU A 69 7.06 17.64 4.93
C GLU A 69 6.06 17.32 6.05
N GLU A 70 5.37 18.34 6.54
CA GLU A 70 4.33 18.14 7.53
C GLU A 70 3.19 17.31 6.98
N TRP A 71 2.76 17.62 5.77
CA TRP A 71 1.73 16.84 5.09
C TRP A 71 2.21 15.43 4.75
N GLU A 72 3.47 15.30 4.36
CA GLU A 72 4.05 13.98 4.11
C GLU A 72 3.96 13.10 5.35
N LYS A 73 4.37 13.64 6.49
CA LYS A 73 4.33 12.88 7.75
C LYS A 73 2.91 12.52 8.15
N ALA A 74 1.99 13.48 8.04
CA ALA A 74 0.59 13.23 8.40
C ALA A 74 -0.03 12.15 7.51
N THR A 75 0.30 12.18 6.22
CA THR A 75 -0.19 11.20 5.25
C THR A 75 0.35 9.81 5.58
N ILE A 76 1.64 9.70 5.82
CA ILE A 76 2.27 8.42 6.16
C ILE A 76 1.70 7.86 7.46
N ASP A 77 1.55 8.71 8.48
CA ASP A 77 0.99 8.27 9.77
C ASP A 77 -0.45 7.76 9.61
N ALA A 78 -1.26 8.45 8.82
CA ALA A 78 -2.64 8.04 8.60
C ALA A 78 -2.70 6.68 7.91
N ILE A 79 -1.87 6.47 6.90
CA ILE A 79 -1.81 5.19 6.17
C ILE A 79 -1.36 4.06 7.11
N GLN A 80 -0.30 4.31 7.88
CA GLN A 80 0.23 3.29 8.78
C GLN A 80 -0.77 2.87 9.83
N LYS A 81 -1.45 3.83 10.45
CA LYS A 81 -2.46 3.52 11.47
C LYS A 81 -3.62 2.72 10.89
N ALA A 82 -4.07 3.06 9.70
CA ALA A 82 -5.18 2.37 9.08
C ALA A 82 -4.79 0.97 8.58
N ALA A 83 -3.57 0.83 8.06
CA ALA A 83 -3.13 -0.42 7.45
C ALA A 83 -2.68 -1.48 8.47
N PHE A 84 -2.27 -1.06 9.67
CA PHE A 84 -1.71 -1.98 10.67
C PHE A 84 -2.57 -2.14 11.91
N THR A 85 -3.84 -1.86 11.81
CA THR A 85 -4.78 -2.12 12.90
C THR A 85 -5.31 -3.55 12.87
#